data_d03b347079f9408b8a4adeb075ae940e
#
_entry.id   d03b347079f9408b8a4adeb075ae940e
#
_cell.length_a   1.000
_cell.length_b   1.000
_cell.length_c   1.000
_cell.angle_alpha   90.00
_cell.angle_beta   90.00
_cell.angle_gamma   90.00
#
_symmetry.space_group_name_H-M   'P 1'
#
loop_
_entity.id
_entity.type
_entity.pdbx_description
1 polymer ?
#
loop_
_entity_poly.entity_id
_entity_poly.type
_entity_poly.pdbx_seq_one_letter_code
_entity_poly.pdbx_strand_id
1 'polypeptide(L)'
;MNLLIVSTSTVFGKPYLSYLKDECLDFFSSANKILFIPFARPGGISHEAYTAKVKEVFESWGFEIKGAHEFTTVEEGTSWADGFFTGGGNTFVLCDTIHKTGYFNVLDSAVKEGKPYMGTSAGSNLTGMSVCTTNDMPIVYPPSFNAFGWVPFNINPHYLDPVEGSTHMGETRETRIKEFHRFNDQPVVGLREGSWIRVHGDEMVLKGDLTARIFRKGEQAMEVLDFKWLQ
;
A
#
# COMPACT_ATOMS: atom_id res chain seq x y z
N MET A 1 -12.31 3.80 -9.65
CA MET A 1 -11.84 3.06 -8.44
C MET A 1 -11.79 3.97 -7.24
N ASN A 2 -11.79 3.43 -6.04
CA ASN A 2 -11.68 4.21 -4.80
C ASN A 2 -10.52 3.63 -3.96
N LEU A 3 -9.36 4.32 -3.93
CA LEU A 3 -8.14 3.82 -3.30
C LEU A 3 -7.58 4.83 -2.29
N LEU A 4 -7.02 4.31 -1.21
CA LEU A 4 -6.22 5.06 -0.23
C LEU A 4 -4.85 4.38 -0.11
N ILE A 5 -3.84 4.97 -0.73
CA ILE A 5 -2.50 4.41 -0.89
C ILE A 5 -1.57 5.14 0.07
N VAL A 6 -1.21 4.48 1.17
CA VAL A 6 -0.54 5.13 2.31
C VAL A 6 0.90 4.66 2.45
N SER A 7 1.83 5.58 2.60
CA SER A 7 3.26 5.22 2.75
C SER A 7 3.51 4.36 3.98
N THR A 8 3.01 4.74 5.13
CA THR A 8 3.21 4.02 6.41
C THR A 8 1.95 3.99 7.25
N SER A 9 1.77 2.96 8.06
CA SER A 9 0.71 2.91 9.06
C SER A 9 1.03 3.67 10.36
N THR A 10 2.29 4.05 10.56
CA THR A 10 2.74 4.71 11.80
C THR A 10 3.80 5.75 11.48
N VAL A 11 3.56 6.99 11.85
CA VAL A 11 4.54 8.07 11.80
C VAL A 11 5.23 8.16 13.16
N PHE A 12 6.53 8.46 13.16
CA PHE A 12 7.31 8.58 14.38
C PHE A 12 6.66 9.49 15.41
N GLY A 13 6.53 9.02 16.64
CA GLY A 13 5.93 9.75 17.75
C GLY A 13 4.40 9.80 17.75
N LYS A 14 3.71 9.12 16.81
CA LYS A 14 2.25 9.05 16.77
C LYS A 14 1.74 7.61 16.96
N PRO A 15 0.56 7.41 17.56
CA PRO A 15 -0.07 6.09 17.62
C PRO A 15 -0.38 5.53 16.23
N TYR A 16 -0.53 4.19 16.15
CA TYR A 16 -0.86 3.47 14.92
C TYR A 16 -2.09 4.07 14.23
N LEU A 17 -1.96 4.42 12.95
CA LEU A 17 -2.97 5.04 12.07
C LEU A 17 -3.60 6.36 12.57
N SER A 18 -3.20 6.88 13.73
CA SER A 18 -3.88 8.06 14.34
C SER A 18 -3.87 9.30 13.45
N TYR A 19 -2.85 9.48 12.64
CA TYR A 19 -2.72 10.63 11.74
C TYR A 19 -3.63 10.54 10.50
N LEU A 20 -4.20 9.36 10.23
CA LEU A 20 -5.12 9.09 9.12
C LEU A 20 -6.59 9.02 9.54
N LYS A 21 -6.91 9.25 10.82
CA LYS A 21 -8.27 9.05 11.34
C LYS A 21 -9.33 9.74 10.49
N ASP A 22 -9.20 11.03 10.28
CA ASP A 22 -10.21 11.82 9.55
C ASP A 22 -10.28 11.40 8.08
N GLU A 23 -9.14 11.09 7.47
CA GLU A 23 -9.08 10.55 6.10
C GLU A 23 -9.76 9.18 5.99
N CYS A 24 -9.54 8.28 6.96
CA CYS A 24 -10.17 6.96 6.97
C CYS A 24 -11.70 7.08 7.18
N LEU A 25 -12.16 7.98 8.06
CA LEU A 25 -13.59 8.22 8.27
C LEU A 25 -14.28 8.72 6.99
N ASP A 26 -13.65 9.65 6.27
CA ASP A 26 -14.15 10.11 4.97
C ASP A 26 -14.07 9.02 3.92
N PHE A 27 -12.92 8.34 3.83
CA PHE A 27 -12.68 7.30 2.82
C PHE A 27 -13.66 6.13 2.89
N PHE A 28 -13.95 5.66 4.09
CA PHE A 28 -14.86 4.54 4.35
C PHE A 28 -16.27 4.99 4.73
N SER A 29 -16.66 6.24 4.46
CA SER A 29 -17.95 6.80 4.87
C SER A 29 -19.18 6.00 4.39
N SER A 30 -19.05 5.25 3.30
CA SER A 30 -20.09 4.36 2.76
C SER A 30 -19.90 2.88 3.14
N ALA A 31 -18.88 2.55 3.93
CA ALA A 31 -18.55 1.19 4.34
C ALA A 31 -18.67 1.05 5.86
N ASN A 32 -19.27 -0.04 6.34
CA ASN A 32 -19.31 -0.37 7.77
C ASN A 32 -18.41 -1.56 8.11
N LYS A 33 -18.27 -2.51 7.18
CA LYS A 33 -17.54 -3.77 7.36
C LYS A 33 -16.27 -3.76 6.52
N ILE A 34 -15.12 -3.87 7.18
CA ILE A 34 -13.81 -3.80 6.50
C ILE A 34 -13.08 -5.13 6.70
N LEU A 35 -12.76 -5.80 5.60
CA LEU A 35 -11.90 -6.98 5.60
C LEU A 35 -10.45 -6.54 5.73
N PHE A 36 -9.81 -6.92 6.81
CA PHE A 36 -8.39 -6.69 7.02
C PHE A 36 -7.55 -7.86 6.48
N ILE A 37 -6.53 -7.56 5.69
CA ILE A 37 -5.61 -8.54 5.10
C ILE A 37 -4.27 -8.47 5.82
N PRO A 38 -3.98 -9.44 6.77
CA PRO A 38 -2.81 -9.39 7.65
C PRO A 38 -1.57 -10.08 7.08
N PHE A 39 -1.55 -10.50 5.82
CA PHE A 39 -0.63 -11.51 5.27
C PHE A 39 0.82 -11.04 5.04
N ALA A 40 1.14 -9.77 5.32
CA ALA A 40 2.49 -9.22 5.11
C ALA A 40 3.49 -9.52 6.24
N ARG A 41 3.07 -10.14 7.34
CA ARG A 41 3.91 -10.34 8.54
C ARG A 41 4.38 -11.79 8.69
N PRO A 42 5.57 -12.16 8.17
CA PRO A 42 6.08 -13.53 8.24
C PRO A 42 6.61 -13.92 9.61
N GLY A 43 6.74 -12.98 10.54
CA GLY A 43 7.24 -13.23 11.88
C GLY A 43 6.92 -12.09 12.86
N GLY A 44 7.02 -12.36 14.15
CA GLY A 44 6.87 -11.39 15.24
C GLY A 44 5.43 -11.13 15.69
N ILE A 45 4.44 -11.14 14.78
CA ILE A 45 3.03 -10.97 15.11
C ILE A 45 2.19 -11.97 14.29
N SER A 46 1.27 -12.67 14.92
CA SER A 46 0.34 -13.57 14.21
C SER A 46 -0.73 -12.78 13.45
N HIS A 47 -1.45 -13.45 12.53
CA HIS A 47 -2.57 -12.82 11.81
C HIS A 47 -3.66 -12.34 12.78
N GLU A 48 -3.96 -13.13 13.81
CA GLU A 48 -4.93 -12.80 14.85
C GLU A 48 -4.50 -11.57 15.66
N ALA A 49 -3.24 -11.54 16.10
CA ALA A 49 -2.72 -10.41 16.88
C ALA A 49 -2.62 -9.11 16.04
N TYR A 50 -2.28 -9.25 14.74
CA TYR A 50 -2.26 -8.10 13.86
C TYR A 50 -3.68 -7.59 13.57
N THR A 51 -4.62 -8.49 13.35
CA THR A 51 -6.04 -8.15 13.20
C THR A 51 -6.60 -7.50 14.46
N ALA A 52 -6.30 -8.02 15.65
CA ALA A 52 -6.72 -7.42 16.92
C ALA A 52 -6.22 -5.97 17.09
N LYS A 53 -4.97 -5.69 16.70
CA LYS A 53 -4.41 -4.34 16.74
C LYS A 53 -5.15 -3.38 15.80
N VAL A 54 -5.50 -3.83 14.59
CA VAL A 54 -6.26 -3.03 13.62
C VAL A 54 -7.69 -2.83 14.09
N LYS A 55 -8.29 -3.89 14.61
CA LYS A 55 -9.64 -3.91 15.16
C LYS A 55 -9.82 -2.86 16.26
N GLU A 56 -8.90 -2.82 17.25
CA GLU A 56 -8.91 -1.82 18.32
C GLU A 56 -9.03 -0.38 17.78
N VAL A 57 -8.31 -0.06 16.71
CA VAL A 57 -8.31 1.29 16.13
C VAL A 57 -9.59 1.53 15.34
N PHE A 58 -9.93 0.66 14.39
CA PHE A 58 -11.07 0.87 13.49
C PHE A 58 -12.42 0.79 14.21
N GLU A 59 -12.57 -0.10 15.20
CA GLU A 59 -13.79 -0.16 16.02
C GLU A 59 -13.98 1.09 16.87
N SER A 60 -12.87 1.71 17.35
CA SER A 60 -12.94 3.01 18.01
C SER A 60 -13.43 4.14 17.09
N TRP A 61 -13.37 3.93 15.79
CA TRP A 61 -13.88 4.84 14.75
C TRP A 61 -15.27 4.47 14.22
N GLY A 62 -15.83 3.35 14.70
CA GLY A 62 -17.19 2.91 14.36
C GLY A 62 -17.27 1.87 13.23
N PHE A 63 -16.16 1.28 12.78
CA PHE A 63 -16.14 0.24 11.76
C PHE A 63 -16.10 -1.17 12.37
N GLU A 64 -16.74 -2.14 11.72
CA GLU A 64 -16.59 -3.57 12.03
C GLU A 64 -15.40 -4.13 11.24
N ILE A 65 -14.45 -4.79 11.92
CA ILE A 65 -13.26 -5.41 11.32
C ILE A 65 -13.26 -6.91 11.50
N LYS A 66 -12.96 -7.63 10.41
CA LYS A 66 -12.56 -9.05 10.46
C LYS A 66 -11.31 -9.26 9.64
N GLY A 67 -10.44 -10.15 10.12
CA GLY A 67 -9.26 -10.60 9.40
C GLY A 67 -9.61 -11.61 8.30
N ALA A 68 -8.90 -11.54 7.18
CA ALA A 68 -9.10 -12.48 6.07
C ALA A 68 -8.94 -13.96 6.48
N HIS A 69 -8.12 -14.23 7.50
CA HIS A 69 -7.91 -15.57 8.07
C HIS A 69 -9.08 -16.10 8.92
N GLU A 70 -10.07 -15.27 9.24
CA GLU A 70 -11.26 -15.64 10.01
C GLU A 70 -12.37 -16.25 9.12
N PHE A 71 -12.21 -16.21 7.80
CA PHE A 71 -13.17 -16.76 6.86
C PHE A 71 -12.67 -18.08 6.26
N THR A 72 -13.63 -18.97 5.94
CA THR A 72 -13.30 -20.27 5.36
C THR A 72 -12.89 -20.15 3.89
N THR A 73 -13.51 -19.24 3.16
CA THR A 73 -13.20 -18.99 1.75
C THR A 73 -12.94 -17.50 1.48
N VAL A 74 -12.24 -17.22 0.39
CA VAL A 74 -11.93 -15.85 -0.06
C VAL A 74 -13.22 -15.10 -0.41
N GLU A 75 -14.14 -15.79 -1.07
CA GLU A 75 -15.44 -15.25 -1.51
C GLU A 75 -16.32 -14.88 -0.31
N GLU A 76 -16.31 -15.70 0.75
CA GLU A 76 -17.05 -15.41 1.98
C GLU A 76 -16.56 -14.09 2.61
N GLY A 77 -15.25 -13.93 2.79
CA GLY A 77 -14.65 -12.73 3.37
C GLY A 77 -14.89 -11.49 2.50
N THR A 78 -14.72 -11.64 1.19
CA THR A 78 -14.89 -10.52 0.24
C THR A 78 -16.36 -10.10 0.10
N SER A 79 -17.30 -11.05 0.17
CA SER A 79 -18.74 -10.76 0.14
C SER A 79 -19.23 -10.12 1.43
N TRP A 80 -18.67 -10.52 2.58
CA TRP A 80 -18.99 -9.92 3.87
C TRP A 80 -18.59 -8.45 3.96
N ALA A 81 -17.48 -8.06 3.31
CA ALA A 81 -16.88 -6.74 3.44
C ALA A 81 -17.52 -5.69 2.53
N ASP A 82 -17.67 -4.47 3.04
CA ASP A 82 -18.01 -3.28 2.26
C ASP A 82 -16.73 -2.60 1.71
N GLY A 83 -15.57 -2.86 2.32
CA GLY A 83 -14.27 -2.32 1.93
C GLY A 83 -13.10 -3.18 2.42
N PHE A 84 -11.90 -2.84 2.01
CA PHE A 84 -10.68 -3.61 2.26
C PHE A 84 -9.59 -2.75 2.88
N PHE A 85 -8.86 -3.34 3.83
CA PHE A 85 -7.62 -2.76 4.34
C PHE A 85 -6.50 -3.80 4.31
N THR A 86 -5.42 -3.54 3.57
CA THR A 86 -4.24 -4.40 3.52
C THR A 86 -3.10 -3.77 4.32
N GLY A 87 -2.65 -4.50 5.33
CA GLY A 87 -1.59 -4.06 6.23
C GLY A 87 -0.19 -4.12 5.61
N GLY A 88 0.76 -3.44 6.26
CA GLY A 88 2.17 -3.46 5.89
C GLY A 88 2.95 -4.64 6.48
N GLY A 89 4.16 -4.82 5.98
CA GLY A 89 5.13 -5.86 6.32
C GLY A 89 5.98 -6.20 5.12
N ASN A 90 6.32 -7.46 4.90
CA ASN A 90 7.08 -7.89 3.73
C ASN A 90 6.18 -8.02 2.50
N THR A 91 6.46 -7.22 1.48
CA THR A 91 5.67 -7.15 0.25
C THR A 91 5.70 -8.46 -0.54
N PHE A 92 6.83 -9.18 -0.56
CA PHE A 92 6.93 -10.46 -1.28
C PHE A 92 6.08 -11.54 -0.62
N VAL A 93 6.07 -11.60 0.72
CA VAL A 93 5.22 -12.54 1.47
C VAL A 93 3.75 -12.22 1.23
N LEU A 94 3.36 -10.96 1.26
CA LEU A 94 2.01 -10.51 0.96
C LEU A 94 1.60 -10.90 -0.47
N CYS A 95 2.43 -10.59 -1.45
CA CYS A 95 2.20 -10.92 -2.87
C CYS A 95 2.05 -12.43 -3.07
N ASP A 96 2.96 -13.22 -2.50
CA ASP A 96 2.93 -14.70 -2.56
C ASP A 96 1.61 -15.24 -1.99
N THR A 97 1.24 -14.78 -0.80
CA THR A 97 0.04 -15.26 -0.11
C THR A 97 -1.24 -14.89 -0.86
N ILE A 98 -1.37 -13.65 -1.33
CA ILE A 98 -2.55 -13.19 -2.08
C ILE A 98 -2.73 -13.99 -3.37
N HIS A 99 -1.65 -14.27 -4.11
CA HIS A 99 -1.73 -15.07 -5.32
C HIS A 99 -2.10 -16.54 -5.02
N LYS A 100 -1.45 -17.16 -4.02
CA LYS A 100 -1.67 -18.57 -3.68
C LYS A 100 -3.03 -18.87 -3.06
N THR A 101 -3.57 -17.91 -2.31
CA THR A 101 -4.89 -18.07 -1.66
C THR A 101 -6.07 -17.71 -2.55
N GLY A 102 -5.83 -17.08 -3.71
CA GLY A 102 -6.88 -16.63 -4.63
C GLY A 102 -7.42 -15.22 -4.34
N TYR A 103 -6.97 -14.56 -3.27
CA TYR A 103 -7.38 -13.18 -2.96
C TYR A 103 -7.06 -12.20 -4.09
N PHE A 104 -6.04 -12.46 -4.91
CA PHE A 104 -5.66 -11.55 -6.00
C PHE A 104 -6.84 -11.26 -6.93
N ASN A 105 -7.47 -12.29 -7.48
CA ASN A 105 -8.55 -12.11 -8.45
C ASN A 105 -9.83 -11.55 -7.80
N VAL A 106 -10.15 -11.99 -6.60
CA VAL A 106 -11.40 -11.61 -5.92
C VAL A 106 -11.35 -10.16 -5.44
N LEU A 107 -10.20 -9.71 -4.91
CA LEU A 107 -9.99 -8.31 -4.55
C LEU A 107 -9.97 -7.41 -5.78
N ASP A 108 -9.29 -7.82 -6.87
CA ASP A 108 -9.23 -7.05 -8.10
C ASP A 108 -10.64 -6.78 -8.66
N SER A 109 -11.48 -7.82 -8.71
CA SER A 109 -12.89 -7.68 -9.15
C SER A 109 -13.68 -6.75 -8.24
N ALA A 110 -13.63 -6.98 -6.93
CA ALA A 110 -14.42 -6.21 -5.96
C ALA A 110 -14.04 -4.72 -5.93
N VAL A 111 -12.75 -4.39 -6.06
CA VAL A 111 -12.27 -2.99 -6.10
C VAL A 111 -12.65 -2.33 -7.43
N LYS A 112 -12.58 -3.03 -8.55
CA LYS A 112 -13.05 -2.54 -9.85
C LYS A 112 -14.57 -2.31 -9.87
N GLU A 113 -15.32 -3.09 -9.10
CA GLU A 113 -16.77 -2.92 -8.88
C GLU A 113 -17.11 -1.77 -7.91
N GLY A 114 -16.10 -1.13 -7.32
CA GLY A 114 -16.26 0.10 -6.55
C GLY A 114 -16.05 -0.03 -5.04
N LYS A 115 -15.78 -1.21 -4.48
CA LYS A 115 -15.44 -1.34 -3.07
C LYS A 115 -14.14 -0.59 -2.75
N PRO A 116 -14.11 0.24 -1.70
CA PRO A 116 -12.91 1.00 -1.32
C PRO A 116 -11.79 0.07 -0.84
N TYR A 117 -10.57 0.38 -1.26
CA TYR A 117 -9.35 -0.32 -0.83
C TYR A 117 -8.34 0.63 -0.22
N MET A 118 -7.93 0.35 1.00
CA MET A 118 -6.81 1.01 1.67
C MET A 118 -5.61 0.06 1.72
N GLY A 119 -4.42 0.54 1.33
CA GLY A 119 -3.16 -0.15 1.51
C GLY A 119 -2.17 0.69 2.31
N THR A 120 -1.40 0.06 3.21
CA THR A 120 -0.27 0.70 3.89
C THR A 120 1.02 -0.04 3.59
N SER A 121 2.11 0.67 3.22
CA SER A 121 3.42 0.07 2.95
C SER A 121 3.33 -1.07 1.91
N ALA A 122 3.52 -2.34 2.32
CA ALA A 122 3.34 -3.51 1.46
C ALA A 122 1.97 -3.55 0.76
N GLY A 123 0.89 -3.19 1.46
CA GLY A 123 -0.45 -3.08 0.89
C GLY A 123 -0.55 -1.99 -0.18
N SER A 124 0.23 -0.92 -0.07
CA SER A 124 0.33 0.13 -1.08
C SER A 124 1.09 -0.35 -2.32
N ASN A 125 2.16 -1.13 -2.16
CA ASN A 125 2.88 -1.70 -3.30
C ASN A 125 1.97 -2.54 -4.21
N LEU A 126 0.98 -3.23 -3.64
CA LEU A 126 0.04 -4.05 -4.42
C LEU A 126 -0.87 -3.23 -5.33
N THR A 127 -1.05 -1.93 -5.11
CA THR A 127 -1.88 -1.08 -5.98
C THR A 127 -1.19 -0.69 -7.29
N GLY A 128 0.15 -0.76 -7.32
CA GLY A 128 0.97 -0.45 -8.48
C GLY A 128 0.93 -1.53 -9.56
N MET A 129 1.80 -1.39 -10.56
CA MET A 129 1.93 -2.32 -11.68
C MET A 129 2.70 -3.59 -11.28
N SER A 130 3.70 -3.46 -10.41
CA SER A 130 4.49 -4.58 -9.88
C SER A 130 5.01 -4.27 -8.48
N VAL A 131 5.42 -5.32 -7.75
CA VAL A 131 6.06 -5.17 -6.44
C VAL A 131 7.59 -4.96 -6.52
N CYS A 132 8.13 -4.77 -7.71
CA CYS A 132 9.58 -4.73 -7.96
C CYS A 132 10.29 -3.50 -7.39
N THR A 133 9.54 -2.47 -6.95
CA THR A 133 10.10 -1.26 -6.35
C THR A 133 9.93 -1.19 -4.83
N THR A 134 9.56 -2.31 -4.19
CA THR A 134 9.56 -2.42 -2.73
C THR A 134 10.96 -2.31 -2.14
N ASN A 135 11.02 -1.92 -0.86
CA ASN A 135 12.28 -1.89 -0.09
C ASN A 135 12.57 -3.22 0.62
N ASP A 136 11.66 -4.19 0.53
CA ASP A 136 11.73 -5.44 1.27
C ASP A 136 12.72 -6.43 0.66
N MET A 137 13.18 -7.37 1.46
CA MET A 137 13.96 -8.50 0.97
C MET A 137 13.03 -9.59 0.44
N PRO A 138 13.36 -10.21 -0.73
CA PRO A 138 12.58 -11.32 -1.31
C PRO A 138 12.84 -12.62 -0.57
N ILE A 139 12.22 -12.80 0.60
CA ILE A 139 12.39 -13.98 1.46
C ILE A 139 11.52 -15.17 1.04
N VAL A 140 10.61 -14.97 0.11
CA VAL A 140 9.82 -16.00 -0.60
C VAL A 140 9.85 -15.72 -2.09
N TYR A 141 9.43 -16.67 -2.90
CA TYR A 141 9.37 -16.54 -4.35
C TYR A 141 7.89 -16.53 -4.82
N PRO A 142 7.26 -15.37 -4.97
CA PRO A 142 5.87 -15.28 -5.42
C PRO A 142 5.68 -15.88 -6.81
N PRO A 143 4.49 -16.41 -7.14
CA PRO A 143 4.20 -16.91 -8.49
C PRO A 143 4.31 -15.83 -9.58
N SER A 144 4.13 -14.56 -9.19
CA SER A 144 4.28 -13.37 -10.04
C SER A 144 4.72 -12.19 -9.18
N PHE A 145 5.47 -11.27 -9.80
CA PHE A 145 5.74 -9.94 -9.23
C PHE A 145 4.71 -8.89 -9.68
N ASN A 146 3.73 -9.27 -10.50
CA ASN A 146 2.65 -8.37 -10.86
C ASN A 146 1.83 -8.01 -9.62
N ALA A 147 1.54 -6.72 -9.50
CA ALA A 147 0.57 -6.16 -8.57
C ALA A 147 -0.76 -5.95 -9.29
N PHE A 148 -1.72 -5.28 -8.68
CA PHE A 148 -3.05 -5.14 -9.26
C PHE A 148 -3.12 -4.22 -10.50
N GLY A 149 -2.15 -3.31 -10.67
CA GLY A 149 -2.16 -2.34 -11.77
C GLY A 149 -3.31 -1.33 -11.69
N TRP A 150 -3.79 -1.03 -10.50
CA TRP A 150 -4.87 -0.06 -10.29
C TRP A 150 -4.42 1.39 -10.49
N VAL A 151 -3.13 1.65 -10.33
CA VAL A 151 -2.49 2.92 -10.69
C VAL A 151 -1.39 2.69 -11.71
N PRO A 152 -1.15 3.63 -12.65
CA PRO A 152 -0.23 3.44 -13.79
C PRO A 152 1.24 3.67 -13.43
N PHE A 153 1.63 3.40 -12.18
CA PHE A 153 2.99 3.54 -11.66
C PHE A 153 3.26 2.51 -10.58
N ASN A 154 4.53 2.30 -10.28
CA ASN A 154 4.95 1.57 -9.08
C ASN A 154 5.10 2.52 -7.89
N ILE A 155 5.02 1.97 -6.69
CA ILE A 155 5.17 2.73 -5.45
C ILE A 155 6.44 2.28 -4.73
N ASN A 156 7.22 3.23 -4.22
CA ASN A 156 8.24 3.00 -3.23
C ASN A 156 7.80 3.68 -1.92
N PRO A 157 7.05 2.97 -1.05
CA PRO A 157 6.65 3.50 0.24
C PRO A 157 7.87 3.62 1.16
N HIS A 158 7.75 4.40 2.25
CA HIS A 158 8.88 4.73 3.11
C HIS A 158 10.06 5.30 2.33
N TYR A 159 9.77 6.09 1.29
CA TYR A 159 10.82 6.73 0.53
C TYR A 159 11.65 7.63 1.43
N LEU A 160 12.96 7.48 1.34
CA LEU A 160 13.94 8.28 2.07
C LEU A 160 14.84 9.02 1.09
N ASP A 161 14.95 10.34 1.29
CA ASP A 161 15.93 11.13 0.58
C ASP A 161 17.35 10.77 1.04
N PRO A 162 18.36 10.94 0.17
CA PRO A 162 19.75 10.82 0.58
C PRO A 162 20.06 11.81 1.72
N VAL A 163 20.71 11.35 2.76
CA VAL A 163 21.15 12.20 3.87
C VAL A 163 22.53 12.75 3.53
N GLU A 164 22.65 14.07 3.42
CA GLU A 164 23.92 14.76 3.18
C GLU A 164 24.88 14.47 4.35
N GLY A 165 26.14 14.14 4.04
CA GLY A 165 27.15 13.79 5.03
C GLY A 165 27.00 12.40 5.65
N SER A 166 26.07 11.56 5.15
CA SER A 166 25.97 10.18 5.58
C SER A 166 27.26 9.39 5.30
N THR A 167 27.73 8.65 6.29
CA THR A 167 28.87 7.72 6.14
C THR A 167 28.44 6.34 5.61
N HIS A 168 27.14 6.12 5.39
CA HIS A 168 26.61 4.88 4.84
C HIS A 168 26.97 4.76 3.36
N MET A 169 27.66 3.68 2.97
CA MET A 169 28.15 3.43 1.60
C MET A 169 27.20 2.58 0.76
N GLY A 170 26.05 2.18 1.28
CA GLY A 170 25.01 1.47 0.51
C GLY A 170 24.25 2.40 -0.42
N GLU A 171 23.64 1.81 -1.47
CA GLU A 171 22.86 2.56 -2.44
C GLU A 171 21.64 3.25 -1.80
N THR A 172 21.38 4.47 -2.27
CA THR A 172 20.17 5.23 -1.91
C THR A 172 18.92 4.62 -2.55
N ARG A 173 17.73 4.98 -2.05
CA ARG A 173 16.45 4.62 -2.71
C ARG A 173 16.43 5.08 -4.17
N GLU A 174 16.89 6.28 -4.44
CA GLU A 174 16.99 6.83 -5.79
C GLU A 174 17.88 5.98 -6.69
N THR A 175 19.05 5.54 -6.22
CA THR A 175 19.95 4.67 -6.98
C THR A 175 19.26 3.37 -7.37
N ARG A 176 18.58 2.69 -6.42
CA ARG A 176 17.87 1.44 -6.67
C ARG A 176 16.70 1.60 -7.66
N ILE A 177 15.99 2.72 -7.61
CA ILE A 177 14.93 3.04 -8.58
C ILE A 177 15.54 3.30 -9.97
N LYS A 178 16.68 3.97 -10.07
CA LYS A 178 17.40 4.13 -11.33
C LYS A 178 17.89 2.79 -11.91
N GLU A 179 18.30 1.85 -11.06
CA GLU A 179 18.62 0.48 -11.49
C GLU A 179 17.38 -0.26 -12.00
N PHE A 180 16.24 -0.16 -11.32
CA PHE A 180 14.97 -0.68 -11.80
C PHE A 180 14.65 -0.18 -13.21
N HIS A 181 14.86 1.10 -13.49
CA HIS A 181 14.63 1.72 -14.80
C HIS A 181 15.63 1.29 -15.89
N ARG A 182 16.68 0.52 -15.58
CA ARG A 182 17.53 -0.09 -16.63
C ARG A 182 16.77 -1.14 -17.44
N PHE A 183 15.79 -1.79 -16.84
CA PHE A 183 15.05 -2.91 -17.43
C PHE A 183 13.53 -2.66 -17.49
N ASN A 184 13.03 -1.59 -16.88
CA ASN A 184 11.59 -1.31 -16.75
C ASN A 184 11.30 0.15 -17.12
N ASP A 185 10.09 0.40 -17.63
CA ASP A 185 9.69 1.74 -18.10
C ASP A 185 8.64 2.40 -17.20
N GLN A 186 8.03 1.65 -16.26
CA GLN A 186 6.96 2.14 -15.41
C GLN A 186 7.47 3.29 -14.52
N PRO A 187 6.74 4.40 -14.42
CA PRO A 187 7.06 5.45 -13.45
C PRO A 187 7.06 4.89 -12.02
N VAL A 188 7.85 5.48 -11.14
CA VAL A 188 7.90 5.12 -9.72
C VAL A 188 7.61 6.35 -8.87
N VAL A 189 6.68 6.19 -7.93
CA VAL A 189 6.33 7.21 -6.94
C VAL A 189 7.02 6.88 -5.62
N GLY A 190 8.02 7.65 -5.23
CA GLY A 190 8.61 7.65 -3.91
C GLY A 190 7.71 8.38 -2.93
N LEU A 191 7.00 7.65 -2.10
CA LEU A 191 6.01 8.18 -1.16
C LEU A 191 6.59 8.23 0.26
N ARG A 192 6.78 9.43 0.80
CA ARG A 192 7.38 9.67 2.13
C ARG A 192 6.41 9.31 3.25
N GLU A 193 6.93 8.92 4.41
CA GLU A 193 6.11 8.66 5.60
C GLU A 193 5.31 9.88 6.02
N GLY A 194 4.02 9.67 6.35
CA GLY A 194 3.08 10.76 6.62
C GLY A 194 2.34 11.29 5.39
N SER A 195 2.64 10.75 4.18
CA SER A 195 1.92 11.07 2.94
C SER A 195 1.12 9.88 2.44
N TRP A 196 0.05 10.19 1.69
CA TRP A 196 -0.80 9.19 1.04
C TRP A 196 -1.40 9.74 -0.25
N ILE A 197 -1.83 8.82 -1.12
CA ILE A 197 -2.53 9.14 -2.36
C ILE A 197 -3.97 8.71 -2.21
N ARG A 198 -4.90 9.66 -2.39
CA ARG A 198 -6.33 9.39 -2.52
C ARG A 198 -6.68 9.27 -4.00
N VAL A 199 -7.28 8.16 -4.39
CA VAL A 199 -7.81 7.98 -5.76
C VAL A 199 -9.33 7.88 -5.68
N HIS A 200 -10.03 8.66 -6.49
CA HIS A 200 -11.47 8.59 -6.66
C HIS A 200 -11.82 8.72 -8.16
N GLY A 201 -12.30 7.63 -8.78
CA GLY A 201 -12.47 7.58 -10.23
C GLY A 201 -11.11 7.75 -10.94
N ASP A 202 -11.01 8.82 -11.73
CA ASP A 202 -9.79 9.21 -12.46
C ASP A 202 -8.98 10.29 -11.71
N GLU A 203 -9.51 10.81 -10.62
CA GLU A 203 -8.83 11.83 -9.82
C GLU A 203 -7.84 11.19 -8.85
N MET A 204 -6.61 11.71 -8.84
CA MET A 204 -5.56 11.34 -7.88
C MET A 204 -5.05 12.58 -7.17
N VAL A 205 -5.07 12.54 -5.84
CA VAL A 205 -4.61 13.66 -4.99
C VAL A 205 -3.56 13.15 -4.02
N LEU A 206 -2.40 13.81 -4.01
CA LEU A 206 -1.40 13.63 -2.95
C LEU A 206 -1.87 14.41 -1.72
N LYS A 207 -1.85 13.75 -0.58
CA LYS A 207 -2.24 14.31 0.72
C LYS A 207 -1.14 14.07 1.76
N GLY A 208 -1.23 14.80 2.86
CA GLY A 208 -0.17 14.92 3.87
C GLY A 208 0.67 16.17 3.64
N ASP A 209 1.65 16.39 4.50
CA ASP A 209 2.43 17.65 4.52
C ASP A 209 3.70 17.59 3.64
N LEU A 210 3.94 16.47 2.97
CA LEU A 210 5.16 16.22 2.22
C LEU A 210 4.87 16.01 0.72
N THR A 211 5.84 16.39 -0.12
CA THR A 211 5.84 16.09 -1.56
C THR A 211 6.07 14.60 -1.80
N ALA A 212 5.69 14.10 -2.98
CA ALA A 212 6.15 12.82 -3.50
C ALA A 212 7.28 13.05 -4.52
N ARG A 213 8.19 12.08 -4.61
CA ARG A 213 9.29 12.11 -5.57
C ARG A 213 9.01 11.15 -6.72
N ILE A 214 8.94 11.68 -7.93
CA ILE A 214 8.62 10.93 -9.14
C ILE A 214 9.88 10.59 -9.92
N PHE A 215 9.94 9.33 -10.33
CA PHE A 215 11.02 8.81 -11.15
C PHE A 215 10.45 8.30 -12.48
N ARG A 216 11.06 8.72 -13.59
CA ARG A 216 10.80 8.21 -14.92
C ARG A 216 12.10 7.78 -15.56
N LYS A 217 12.04 6.76 -16.41
CA LYS A 217 13.23 6.27 -17.14
C LYS A 217 13.86 7.36 -17.98
N GLY A 218 15.15 7.60 -17.79
CA GLY A 218 15.92 8.59 -18.57
C GLY A 218 15.70 10.06 -18.16
N GLU A 219 14.85 10.33 -17.16
CA GLU A 219 14.59 11.67 -16.67
C GLU A 219 15.21 11.92 -15.29
N GLN A 220 15.37 13.21 -14.95
CA GLN A 220 15.71 13.58 -13.57
C GLN A 220 14.48 13.42 -12.68
N ALA A 221 14.70 12.94 -11.45
CA ALA A 221 13.64 12.83 -10.47
C ALA A 221 13.04 14.20 -10.13
N MET A 222 11.72 14.25 -10.02
CA MET A 222 10.96 15.49 -9.76
C MET A 222 10.20 15.41 -8.43
N GLU A 223 10.14 16.54 -7.74
CA GLU A 223 9.23 16.71 -6.59
C GLU A 223 7.86 17.17 -7.10
N VAL A 224 6.81 16.51 -6.61
CA VAL A 224 5.43 16.84 -6.98
C VAL A 224 4.54 17.01 -5.76
N LEU A 225 3.55 17.89 -5.92
CA LEU A 225 2.45 18.09 -4.96
C LEU A 225 1.13 17.54 -5.49
N ASP A 226 1.09 17.13 -6.77
CA ASP A 226 -0.11 16.58 -7.43
C ASP A 226 0.27 15.55 -8.49
N PHE A 227 -0.73 14.97 -9.14
CA PHE A 227 -0.58 13.94 -10.17
C PHE A 227 -0.85 14.43 -11.60
N LYS A 228 -0.79 15.74 -11.86
CA LYS A 228 -0.94 16.30 -13.23
C LYS A 228 0.10 15.79 -14.22
N TRP A 229 1.22 15.30 -13.73
CA TRP A 229 2.28 14.71 -14.57
C TRP A 229 1.87 13.38 -15.22
N LEU A 230 0.73 12.77 -14.84
CA LEU A 230 0.17 11.58 -15.48
C LEU A 230 -0.64 11.91 -16.74
N GLN A 231 -0.99 13.16 -16.94
CA GLN A 231 -1.70 13.66 -18.13
C GLN A 231 -0.67 14.01 -19.20
#